data_f05948eb48f8e762126af71a8e536c04
#
_entry.id   f05948eb48f8e762126af71a8e536c04
#
_cell.length_a   1.000
_cell.length_b   1.000
_cell.length_c   1.000
_cell.angle_alpha   90.00
_cell.angle_beta   90.00
_cell.angle_gamma   90.00
#
_symmetry.space_group_name_H-M   'P 1'
#
loop_
_entity.id
_entity.type
_entity.pdbx_description
1 polymer ?
#
loop_
_entity_poly.entity_id
_entity_poly.type
_entity_poly.pdbx_seq_one_letter_code
_entity_poly.pdbx_strand_id
1 'polypeptide(L)'
;MVADPARSRMLAYLLSGEFASASELAGVASVSPATASGHLAQLLATGFVVCEPRGRHRYYRLADPEVAHALEALALVAERDHHDRAWAHPERQRLRQARCCYGHLAGRLGVRLFETLLARACLDATTEGYALTAAGIAWLGELDVRPGLPNRRRRYAYRCPDWSERRDHLAGQLAAEIYAQLTQAGHLRRGAGRTVDVTPRGQVALLPRLIQDFAGTAGEERGPASGSEDR
;
A
#
# COMPACT_ATOMS: atom_id res chain seq x y z
N MET A 1 -8.13 3.96 20.77
CA MET A 1 -8.57 4.79 19.64
C MET A 1 -9.15 3.94 18.53
N VAL A 2 -8.40 3.00 17.94
CA VAL A 2 -8.85 2.13 16.84
C VAL A 2 -9.74 0.94 17.26
N ALA A 3 -9.94 0.69 18.52
CA ALA A 3 -10.80 -0.40 19.01
C ALA A 3 -12.33 -0.14 18.85
N ASP A 4 -12.73 1.09 18.60
CA ASP A 4 -14.13 1.43 18.34
C ASP A 4 -14.49 1.13 16.88
N PRO A 5 -15.52 0.34 16.60
CA PRO A 5 -15.85 -0.08 15.24
C PRO A 5 -16.18 1.07 14.27
N ALA A 6 -16.82 2.15 14.77
CA ALA A 6 -17.15 3.28 13.91
C ALA A 6 -15.91 4.05 13.53
N ARG A 7 -15.01 4.34 14.48
CA ARG A 7 -13.71 4.99 14.18
C ARG A 7 -12.84 4.14 13.27
N SER A 8 -12.79 2.83 13.48
CA SER A 8 -12.04 1.93 12.59
C SER A 8 -12.55 1.98 11.14
N ARG A 9 -13.88 2.01 10.93
CA ARG A 9 -14.46 2.12 9.58
C ARG A 9 -14.12 3.47 8.94
N MET A 10 -14.20 4.58 9.70
CA MET A 10 -13.83 5.91 9.22
C MET A 10 -12.35 5.96 8.81
N LEU A 11 -11.45 5.46 9.65
CA LEU A 11 -10.01 5.41 9.37
C LEU A 11 -9.69 4.51 8.17
N ALA A 12 -10.32 3.34 8.08
CA ALA A 12 -10.17 2.44 6.94
C ALA A 12 -10.62 3.08 5.62
N TYR A 13 -11.70 3.87 5.63
CA TYR A 13 -12.12 4.63 4.47
C TYR A 13 -11.09 5.71 4.09
N LEU A 14 -10.61 6.47 5.07
CA LEU A 14 -9.63 7.52 4.84
C LEU A 14 -8.24 7.00 4.41
N LEU A 15 -7.95 5.71 4.61
CA LEU A 15 -6.75 5.07 4.04
C LEU A 15 -6.71 5.12 2.50
N SER A 16 -7.85 5.35 1.81
CA SER A 16 -7.87 5.58 0.36
C SER A 16 -7.03 6.79 -0.07
N GLY A 17 -6.67 7.66 0.87
CA GLY A 17 -5.99 8.93 0.61
C GLY A 17 -6.94 10.02 0.11
N GLU A 18 -8.25 9.75 0.07
CA GLU A 18 -9.27 10.70 -0.35
C GLU A 18 -9.74 11.55 0.84
N PHE A 19 -10.26 12.73 0.50
CA PHE A 19 -10.94 13.59 1.46
C PHE A 19 -12.39 13.14 1.60
N ALA A 20 -12.91 13.11 2.82
CA ALA A 20 -14.29 12.79 3.07
C ALA A 20 -14.94 13.80 4.00
N SER A 21 -16.19 14.14 3.74
CA SER A 21 -17.03 14.95 4.63
C SER A 21 -17.46 14.16 5.87
N ALA A 22 -17.90 14.86 6.90
CA ALA A 22 -18.48 14.21 8.08
C ALA A 22 -19.69 13.34 7.76
N SER A 23 -20.51 13.76 6.79
CA SER A 23 -21.71 12.99 6.36
C SER A 23 -21.34 11.70 5.65
N GLU A 24 -20.34 11.72 4.76
CA GLU A 24 -19.83 10.52 4.10
C GLU A 24 -19.24 9.54 5.13
N LEU A 25 -18.45 10.04 6.08
CA LEU A 25 -17.88 9.23 7.15
C LEU A 25 -18.93 8.66 8.10
N ALA A 26 -20.00 9.41 8.37
CA ALA A 26 -21.14 8.90 9.13
C ALA A 26 -21.82 7.72 8.41
N GLY A 27 -22.04 7.85 7.09
CA GLY A 27 -22.59 6.77 6.25
C GLY A 27 -21.69 5.52 6.23
N VAL A 28 -20.40 5.69 6.01
CA VAL A 28 -19.41 4.59 6.03
C VAL A 28 -19.38 3.88 7.37
N ALA A 29 -19.44 4.63 8.46
CA ALA A 29 -19.42 4.06 9.81
C ALA A 29 -20.77 3.51 10.26
N SER A 30 -21.88 3.76 9.52
CA SER A 30 -23.25 3.41 9.86
C SER A 30 -23.68 3.99 11.22
N VAL A 31 -23.39 5.26 11.44
CA VAL A 31 -23.74 6.00 12.67
C VAL A 31 -24.46 7.31 12.34
N SER A 32 -25.12 7.90 13.35
CA SER A 32 -25.78 9.21 13.17
C SER A 32 -24.73 10.32 12.93
N PRO A 33 -25.09 11.42 12.26
CA PRO A 33 -24.21 12.58 12.09
C PRO A 33 -23.66 13.15 13.42
N ALA A 34 -24.48 13.15 14.48
CA ALA A 34 -24.06 13.60 15.81
C ALA A 34 -22.99 12.67 16.40
N THR A 35 -23.18 11.34 16.30
CA THR A 35 -22.22 10.34 16.75
C THR A 35 -20.92 10.44 15.94
N ALA A 36 -21.02 10.60 14.61
CA ALA A 36 -19.84 10.78 13.74
C ALA A 36 -19.04 12.02 14.14
N SER A 37 -19.70 13.14 14.44
CA SER A 37 -19.03 14.35 14.91
C SER A 37 -18.24 14.12 16.19
N GLY A 38 -18.76 13.35 17.14
CA GLY A 38 -18.05 12.97 18.37
C GLY A 38 -16.82 12.10 18.08
N HIS A 39 -16.94 11.11 17.19
CA HIS A 39 -15.80 10.28 16.77
C HIS A 39 -14.73 11.11 16.04
N LEU A 40 -15.12 11.98 15.13
CA LEU A 40 -14.22 12.86 14.38
C LEU A 40 -13.48 13.84 15.30
N ALA A 41 -14.17 14.40 16.32
CA ALA A 41 -13.54 15.25 17.32
C ALA A 41 -12.43 14.50 18.09
N GLN A 42 -12.66 13.26 18.46
CA GLN A 42 -11.64 12.42 19.11
C GLN A 42 -10.47 12.10 18.17
N LEU A 43 -10.74 11.79 16.91
CA LEU A 43 -9.70 11.50 15.91
C LEU A 43 -8.84 12.74 15.60
N LEU A 44 -9.45 13.93 15.58
CA LEU A 44 -8.73 15.21 15.48
C LEU A 44 -7.86 15.47 16.70
N ALA A 45 -8.43 15.34 17.90
CA ALA A 45 -7.72 15.60 19.15
C ALA A 45 -6.51 14.69 19.36
N THR A 46 -6.52 13.51 18.78
CA THR A 46 -5.42 12.53 18.87
C THR A 46 -4.50 12.52 17.66
N GLY A 47 -4.68 13.43 16.71
CA GLY A 47 -3.81 13.55 15.53
C GLY A 47 -3.92 12.42 14.50
N PHE A 48 -4.99 11.60 14.54
CA PHE A 48 -5.21 10.58 13.50
C PHE A 48 -5.72 11.16 12.20
N VAL A 49 -6.49 12.24 12.28
CA VAL A 49 -7.01 12.93 11.11
C VAL A 49 -6.77 14.43 11.22
N VAL A 50 -6.76 15.08 10.07
CA VAL A 50 -6.83 16.54 9.96
C VAL A 50 -8.11 16.94 9.24
N CYS A 51 -8.58 18.17 9.48
CA CYS A 51 -9.77 18.73 8.88
C CYS A 51 -9.38 19.92 8.03
N GLU A 52 -9.76 19.92 6.77
CA GLU A 52 -9.54 21.02 5.83
C GLU A 52 -10.89 21.66 5.44
N PRO A 53 -11.07 22.96 5.64
CA PRO A 53 -12.25 23.66 5.13
C PRO A 53 -12.13 23.82 3.62
N ARG A 54 -13.18 23.44 2.88
CA ARG A 54 -13.31 23.68 1.43
C ARG A 54 -14.68 24.30 1.16
N GLY A 55 -14.73 25.60 1.02
CA GLY A 55 -15.97 26.36 0.92
C GLY A 55 -16.82 26.22 2.17
N ARG A 56 -18.05 25.73 2.04
CA ARG A 56 -19.00 25.52 3.17
C ARG A 56 -18.84 24.19 3.87
N HIS A 57 -17.98 23.31 3.34
CA HIS A 57 -17.84 21.93 3.82
C HIS A 57 -16.50 21.74 4.52
N ARG A 58 -16.49 20.82 5.47
CA ARG A 58 -15.30 20.33 6.17
C ARG A 58 -14.97 18.94 5.65
N TYR A 59 -13.75 18.77 5.20
CA TYR A 59 -13.25 17.49 4.71
C TYR A 59 -12.16 16.97 5.62
N TYR A 60 -12.19 15.68 5.87
CA TYR A 60 -11.25 14.98 6.73
C TYR A 60 -10.35 14.09 5.88
N ARG A 61 -9.10 13.97 6.27
CA ARG A 61 -8.15 12.99 5.76
C ARG A 61 -7.26 12.49 6.88
N LEU A 62 -6.51 11.40 6.66
CA LEU A 62 -5.46 11.00 7.61
C LEU A 62 -4.44 12.14 7.78
N ALA A 63 -3.92 12.28 8.99
CA ALA A 63 -3.04 13.39 9.33
C ALA A 63 -1.74 13.34 8.50
N ASP A 64 -1.13 12.17 8.43
CA ASP A 64 0.16 11.96 7.79
C ASP A 64 0.35 10.49 7.33
N PRO A 65 1.45 10.18 6.59
CA PRO A 65 1.79 8.83 6.18
C PRO A 65 2.07 7.86 7.33
N GLU A 66 2.55 8.34 8.46
CA GLU A 66 2.88 7.53 9.64
C GLU A 66 1.61 6.92 10.24
N VAL A 67 0.52 7.69 10.31
CA VAL A 67 -0.81 7.19 10.71
C VAL A 67 -1.30 6.11 9.72
N ALA A 68 -1.12 6.34 8.43
CA ALA A 68 -1.51 5.36 7.41
C ALA A 68 -0.71 4.05 7.56
N HIS A 69 0.61 4.13 7.77
CA HIS A 69 1.47 2.97 8.00
C HIS A 69 1.10 2.20 9.27
N ALA A 70 0.78 2.91 10.36
CA ALA A 70 0.33 2.27 11.59
C ALA A 70 -0.98 1.49 11.39
N LEU A 71 -1.94 2.06 10.65
CA LEU A 71 -3.21 1.40 10.32
C LEU A 71 -3.01 0.18 9.41
N GLU A 72 -2.12 0.25 8.41
CA GLU A 72 -1.76 -0.89 7.55
C GLU A 72 -1.08 -2.01 8.38
N ALA A 73 -0.20 -1.65 9.33
CA ALA A 73 0.42 -2.63 10.24
C ALA A 73 -0.61 -3.32 11.15
N LEU A 74 -1.59 -2.58 11.67
CA LEU A 74 -2.70 -3.15 12.44
C LEU A 74 -3.56 -4.08 11.60
N ALA A 75 -3.79 -3.77 10.33
CA ALA A 75 -4.52 -4.64 9.42
C ALA A 75 -3.81 -6.00 9.23
N LEU A 76 -2.46 -6.03 9.18
CA LEU A 76 -1.68 -7.28 9.17
C LEU A 76 -1.99 -8.18 10.37
N VAL A 77 -2.14 -7.59 11.55
CA VAL A 77 -2.47 -8.34 12.77
C VAL A 77 -3.91 -8.86 12.73
N ALA A 78 -4.85 -8.01 12.31
CA ALA A 78 -6.27 -8.36 12.25
C ALA A 78 -6.59 -9.48 11.25
N GLU A 79 -5.82 -9.57 10.15
CA GLU A 79 -6.04 -10.55 9.07
C GLU A 79 -5.29 -11.88 9.28
N ARG A 80 -4.59 -12.06 10.42
CA ARG A 80 -3.78 -13.29 10.65
C ARG A 80 -4.58 -14.58 10.54
N ASP A 81 -5.77 -14.60 11.14
CA ASP A 81 -6.58 -15.81 11.28
C ASP A 81 -7.71 -15.95 10.24
N HIS A 82 -7.88 -14.93 9.37
CA HIS A 82 -9.02 -14.85 8.44
C HIS A 82 -8.61 -14.71 6.98
N HIS A 83 -7.33 -14.97 6.66
CA HIS A 83 -6.74 -14.63 5.37
C HIS A 83 -7.51 -15.17 4.16
N ASP A 84 -7.86 -16.45 4.14
CA ASP A 84 -8.48 -17.07 2.95
C ASP A 84 -9.96 -16.67 2.75
N ARG A 85 -10.74 -16.57 3.83
CA ARG A 85 -12.14 -16.14 3.76
C ARG A 85 -12.31 -14.66 3.44
N ALA A 86 -11.39 -13.83 3.94
CA ALA A 86 -11.41 -12.39 3.71
C ALA A 86 -11.27 -12.02 2.23
N TRP A 87 -10.57 -12.85 1.44
CA TRP A 87 -10.30 -12.61 0.01
C TRP A 87 -11.34 -13.20 -0.94
N ALA A 88 -12.39 -13.86 -0.46
CA ALA A 88 -13.45 -14.41 -1.31
C ALA A 88 -14.28 -13.32 -2.03
N HIS A 89 -14.37 -12.12 -1.46
CA HIS A 89 -15.13 -11.02 -2.05
C HIS A 89 -14.38 -10.35 -3.22
N PRO A 90 -15.03 -10.15 -4.40
CA PRO A 90 -14.37 -9.61 -5.60
C PRO A 90 -13.66 -8.26 -5.40
N GLU A 91 -14.27 -7.33 -4.64
CA GLU A 91 -13.66 -6.03 -4.36
C GLU A 91 -12.36 -6.15 -3.53
N ARG A 92 -12.34 -7.06 -2.56
CA ARG A 92 -11.13 -7.34 -1.79
C ARG A 92 -10.04 -7.96 -2.67
N GLN A 93 -10.41 -8.86 -3.59
CA GLN A 93 -9.47 -9.41 -4.56
C GLN A 93 -8.85 -8.33 -5.43
N ARG A 94 -9.63 -7.35 -5.89
CA ARG A 94 -9.10 -6.20 -6.65
C ARG A 94 -8.12 -5.37 -5.81
N LEU A 95 -8.46 -5.07 -4.56
CA LEU A 95 -7.55 -4.39 -3.63
C LEU A 95 -6.25 -5.18 -3.39
N ARG A 96 -6.34 -6.51 -3.33
CA ARG A 96 -5.19 -7.38 -3.20
C ARG A 96 -4.32 -7.36 -4.44
N GLN A 97 -4.89 -7.33 -5.64
CA GLN A 97 -4.13 -7.29 -6.89
C GLN A 97 -3.31 -6.01 -7.01
N ALA A 98 -3.94 -4.86 -6.87
CA ALA A 98 -3.25 -3.58 -6.87
C ALA A 98 -4.09 -2.52 -6.16
N ARG A 99 -3.46 -1.75 -5.30
CA ARG A 99 -4.07 -0.63 -4.59
C ARG A 99 -3.08 0.49 -4.36
N CYS A 100 -3.61 1.66 -4.06
CA CYS A 100 -2.85 2.77 -3.52
C CYS A 100 -2.76 2.63 -2.00
N CYS A 101 -1.55 2.61 -1.45
CA CYS A 101 -1.26 2.72 -0.03
C CYS A 101 -0.73 4.13 0.24
N TYR A 102 -1.63 5.06 0.60
CA TYR A 102 -1.33 6.45 0.93
C TYR A 102 -0.33 7.14 -0.03
N GLY A 103 -0.61 7.04 -1.33
CA GLY A 103 0.17 7.73 -2.38
C GLY A 103 1.20 6.89 -3.11
N HIS A 104 1.41 5.64 -2.74
CA HIS A 104 2.28 4.70 -3.46
C HIS A 104 1.58 3.37 -3.76
N LEU A 105 2.16 2.61 -4.69
CA LEU A 105 1.58 1.35 -5.17
C LEU A 105 1.81 0.21 -4.18
N ALA A 106 0.75 -0.53 -3.89
CA ALA A 106 0.73 -1.66 -2.97
C ALA A 106 -0.11 -2.82 -3.55
N GLY A 107 -0.31 -3.86 -2.74
CA GLY A 107 -0.89 -5.13 -3.18
C GLY A 107 0.13 -5.95 -3.95
N ARG A 108 -0.32 -7.03 -4.57
CA ARG A 108 0.53 -7.95 -5.32
C ARG A 108 1.39 -7.23 -6.38
N LEU A 109 0.82 -6.25 -7.08
CA LEU A 109 1.56 -5.47 -8.06
C LEU A 109 2.66 -4.62 -7.43
N GLY A 110 2.39 -3.95 -6.30
CA GLY A 110 3.38 -3.14 -5.58
C GLY A 110 4.52 -3.97 -5.02
N VAL A 111 4.21 -5.13 -4.45
CA VAL A 111 5.21 -6.10 -3.97
C VAL A 111 6.10 -6.58 -5.11
N ARG A 112 5.50 -7.05 -6.22
CA ARG A 112 6.24 -7.51 -7.41
C ARG A 112 7.13 -6.43 -8.02
N LEU A 113 6.65 -5.19 -8.08
CA LEU A 113 7.45 -4.06 -8.55
C LEU A 113 8.67 -3.85 -7.65
N PHE A 114 8.50 -3.84 -6.34
CA PHE A 114 9.60 -3.65 -5.39
C PHE A 114 10.63 -4.78 -5.48
N GLU A 115 10.18 -6.03 -5.53
CA GLU A 115 11.06 -7.19 -5.69
C GLU A 115 11.81 -7.18 -7.03
N THR A 116 11.14 -6.74 -8.10
CA THR A 116 11.81 -6.54 -9.40
C THR A 116 12.93 -5.51 -9.30
N LEU A 117 12.67 -4.39 -8.65
CA LEU A 117 13.68 -3.34 -8.46
C LEU A 117 14.88 -3.85 -7.64
N LEU A 118 14.64 -4.67 -6.62
CA LEU A 118 15.72 -5.29 -5.84
C LEU A 118 16.49 -6.34 -6.66
N ALA A 119 15.80 -7.26 -7.31
CA ALA A 119 16.41 -8.34 -8.08
C ALA A 119 17.26 -7.84 -9.27
N ARG A 120 16.90 -6.67 -9.82
CA ARG A 120 17.62 -6.02 -10.91
C ARG A 120 18.71 -5.05 -10.45
N ALA A 121 19.03 -5.01 -9.15
CA ALA A 121 19.95 -4.04 -8.56
C ALA A 121 19.58 -2.58 -8.92
N CYS A 122 18.30 -2.30 -9.09
CA CYS A 122 17.80 -0.94 -9.31
C CYS A 122 17.80 -0.09 -8.03
N LEU A 123 17.93 -0.74 -6.87
CA LEU A 123 17.94 -0.12 -5.56
C LEU A 123 19.14 -0.62 -4.74
N ASP A 124 19.93 0.29 -4.19
CA ASP A 124 20.99 0.00 -3.22
C ASP A 124 20.48 0.27 -1.80
N ALA A 125 20.77 -0.65 -0.88
CA ALA A 125 20.44 -0.48 0.52
C ALA A 125 21.29 0.63 1.16
N THR A 126 20.65 1.47 1.97
CA THR A 126 21.26 2.53 2.77
C THR A 126 20.86 2.41 4.22
N THR A 127 21.45 3.20 5.12
CA THR A 127 21.07 3.26 6.54
C THR A 127 19.62 3.70 6.77
N GLU A 128 19.05 4.49 5.85
CA GLU A 128 17.70 5.04 5.96
C GLU A 128 16.66 4.35 5.05
N GLY A 129 17.10 3.36 4.27
CA GLY A 129 16.22 2.65 3.32
C GLY A 129 16.92 2.27 2.04
N TYR A 130 16.61 2.94 0.92
CA TYR A 130 17.17 2.65 -0.40
C TYR A 130 17.53 3.91 -1.17
N ALA A 131 18.56 3.79 -2.03
CA ALA A 131 18.91 4.76 -3.07
C ALA A 131 18.61 4.16 -4.45
N LEU A 132 18.16 4.97 -5.39
CA LEU A 132 17.96 4.58 -6.78
C LEU A 132 19.32 4.56 -7.50
N THR A 133 19.63 3.44 -8.15
CA THR A 133 20.88 3.25 -8.90
C THR A 133 20.75 3.77 -10.34
N ALA A 134 21.88 3.86 -11.05
CA ALA A 134 21.90 4.16 -12.49
C ALA A 134 21.11 3.10 -13.29
N ALA A 135 21.21 1.81 -12.92
CA ALA A 135 20.41 0.73 -13.49
C ALA A 135 18.92 0.94 -13.25
N GLY A 136 18.55 1.40 -12.05
CA GLY A 136 17.17 1.73 -11.71
C GLY A 136 16.61 2.90 -12.52
N ILE A 137 17.40 3.95 -12.71
CA ILE A 137 17.03 5.10 -13.57
C ILE A 137 16.79 4.63 -15.02
N ALA A 138 17.69 3.81 -15.56
CA ALA A 138 17.55 3.27 -16.93
C ALA A 138 16.31 2.40 -17.05
N TRP A 139 16.09 1.44 -16.12
CA TRP A 139 14.96 0.53 -16.14
C TRP A 139 13.61 1.25 -16.01
N LEU A 140 13.50 2.23 -15.11
CA LEU A 140 12.30 3.05 -14.96
C LEU A 140 12.07 3.92 -16.20
N GLY A 141 13.14 4.40 -16.83
CA GLY A 141 13.08 5.17 -18.09
C GLY A 141 12.42 4.42 -19.25
N GLU A 142 12.55 3.07 -19.31
CA GLU A 142 11.86 2.22 -20.28
C GLU A 142 10.33 2.20 -20.09
N LEU A 143 9.84 2.61 -18.92
CA LEU A 143 8.44 2.74 -18.57
C LEU A 143 7.95 4.20 -18.57
N ASP A 144 8.72 5.10 -19.17
CA ASP A 144 8.46 6.55 -19.15
C ASP A 144 8.43 7.16 -17.74
N VAL A 145 9.14 6.53 -16.78
CA VAL A 145 9.23 6.97 -15.39
C VAL A 145 10.60 7.58 -15.12
N ARG A 146 10.62 8.84 -14.70
CA ARG A 146 11.84 9.61 -14.40
C ARG A 146 11.73 10.27 -13.02
N PRO A 147 12.02 9.52 -11.95
CA PRO A 147 11.91 10.04 -10.59
C PRO A 147 12.89 11.21 -10.38
N GLY A 148 12.46 12.17 -9.56
CA GLY A 148 13.29 13.28 -9.14
C GLY A 148 14.37 12.89 -8.12
N LEU A 149 15.24 13.83 -7.83
CA LEU A 149 16.27 13.67 -6.80
C LEU A 149 15.64 13.62 -5.40
N PRO A 150 16.30 12.96 -4.41
CA PRO A 150 15.84 12.92 -3.04
C PRO A 150 15.58 14.31 -2.45
N ASN A 151 14.44 14.50 -1.86
CA ASN A 151 14.08 15.72 -1.13
C ASN A 151 14.31 15.52 0.36
N ARG A 152 15.10 16.37 1.01
CA ARG A 152 15.44 16.30 2.44
C ARG A 152 14.23 16.35 3.38
N ARG A 153 13.06 16.79 2.91
CA ARG A 153 11.83 16.89 3.72
C ARG A 153 11.04 15.58 3.80
N ARG A 154 11.38 14.54 3.00
CA ARG A 154 10.67 13.26 2.94
C ARG A 154 11.68 12.13 2.88
N ARG A 155 11.36 11.01 3.53
CA ARG A 155 12.10 9.76 3.32
C ARG A 155 12.01 9.38 1.85
N TYR A 156 13.17 9.09 1.24
CA TYR A 156 13.25 8.88 -0.20
C TYR A 156 12.63 7.54 -0.63
N ALA A 157 13.14 6.43 -0.09
CA ALA A 157 12.69 5.09 -0.42
C ALA A 157 12.89 4.15 0.76
N TYR A 158 11.85 3.41 1.17
CA TYR A 158 11.91 2.49 2.29
C TYR A 158 10.85 1.39 2.16
N ARG A 159 10.95 0.34 2.98
CA ARG A 159 10.00 -0.77 3.02
C ARG A 159 8.72 -0.38 3.73
N CYS A 160 7.59 -0.74 3.15
CA CYS A 160 6.28 -0.65 3.79
C CYS A 160 5.63 -2.05 3.77
N PRO A 161 5.22 -2.59 4.92
CA PRO A 161 4.63 -3.92 4.97
C PRO A 161 3.28 -3.95 4.25
N ASP A 162 3.09 -4.92 3.36
CA ASP A 162 1.82 -5.15 2.68
C ASP A 162 0.95 -6.11 3.48
N TRP A 163 -0.18 -5.61 4.00
CA TRP A 163 -1.07 -6.41 4.84
C TRP A 163 -1.75 -7.55 4.08
N SER A 164 -1.90 -7.45 2.76
CA SER A 164 -2.55 -8.47 1.95
C SER A 164 -1.59 -9.55 1.46
N GLU A 165 -0.33 -9.21 1.22
CA GLU A 165 0.68 -10.14 0.69
C GLU A 165 1.68 -10.62 1.76
N ARG A 166 1.69 -10.00 2.95
CA ARG A 166 2.64 -10.27 4.06
C ARG A 166 4.12 -10.16 3.63
N ARG A 167 4.38 -9.31 2.67
CA ARG A 167 5.69 -8.99 2.08
C ARG A 167 5.79 -7.48 2.00
N ASP A 168 6.95 -6.95 1.74
CA ASP A 168 7.12 -5.51 1.64
C ASP A 168 6.86 -4.99 0.22
N HIS A 169 6.35 -3.78 0.12
CA HIS A 169 6.34 -2.97 -1.08
C HIS A 169 7.12 -1.66 -0.85
N LEU A 170 7.49 -0.98 -1.91
CA LEU A 170 8.26 0.26 -1.83
C LEU A 170 7.37 1.42 -1.38
N ALA A 171 7.86 2.22 -0.44
CA ALA A 171 7.27 3.46 0.05
C ALA A 171 8.25 4.64 -0.05
N GLY A 172 7.78 5.83 0.27
CA GLY A 172 8.54 7.07 0.25
C GLY A 172 8.35 7.89 -1.02
N GLN A 173 9.18 8.93 -1.17
CA GLN A 173 9.11 9.85 -2.30
C GLN A 173 9.23 9.11 -3.63
N LEU A 174 10.24 8.25 -3.77
CA LEU A 174 10.49 7.47 -4.99
C LEU A 174 9.26 6.64 -5.39
N ALA A 175 8.67 5.93 -4.44
CA ALA A 175 7.49 5.09 -4.70
C ALA A 175 6.28 5.92 -5.13
N ALA A 176 6.07 7.08 -4.51
CA ALA A 176 4.99 7.99 -4.88
C ALA A 176 5.18 8.54 -6.30
N GLU A 177 6.41 8.91 -6.66
CA GLU A 177 6.73 9.41 -8.01
C GLU A 177 6.59 8.30 -9.07
N ILE A 178 7.06 7.08 -8.80
CA ILE A 178 6.87 5.93 -9.68
C ILE A 178 5.37 5.70 -9.93
N TYR A 179 4.56 5.65 -8.87
CA TYR A 179 3.11 5.45 -9.00
C TYR A 179 2.43 6.57 -9.81
N ALA A 180 2.76 7.82 -9.50
CA ALA A 180 2.21 8.98 -10.22
C ALA A 180 2.57 8.95 -11.71
N GLN A 181 3.84 8.69 -12.04
CA GLN A 181 4.31 8.69 -13.42
C GLN A 181 3.82 7.47 -14.21
N LEU A 182 3.75 6.28 -13.63
CA LEU A 182 3.10 5.12 -14.25
C LEU A 182 1.63 5.38 -14.57
N THR A 183 0.95 6.14 -13.70
CA THR A 183 -0.44 6.55 -13.94
C THR A 183 -0.52 7.59 -15.06
N GLN A 184 0.37 8.58 -15.07
CA GLN A 184 0.44 9.62 -16.09
C GLN A 184 0.81 9.05 -17.47
N ALA A 185 1.75 8.09 -17.51
CA ALA A 185 2.14 7.37 -18.74
C ALA A 185 1.05 6.39 -19.23
N GLY A 186 -0.05 6.24 -18.49
CA GLY A 186 -1.17 5.40 -18.85
C GLY A 186 -0.93 3.89 -18.67
N HIS A 187 0.05 3.47 -17.87
CA HIS A 187 0.25 2.07 -17.50
C HIS A 187 -0.72 1.62 -16.41
N LEU A 188 -1.04 2.55 -15.51
CA LEU A 188 -1.96 2.35 -14.40
C LEU A 188 -3.12 3.35 -14.48
N ARG A 189 -4.25 2.99 -13.86
CA ARG A 189 -5.41 3.87 -13.70
C ARG A 189 -5.96 3.70 -12.28
N ARG A 190 -6.34 4.79 -11.64
CA ARG A 190 -7.10 4.75 -10.39
C ARG A 190 -8.47 4.14 -10.63
N GLY A 191 -8.83 3.15 -9.82
CA GLY A 191 -10.16 2.56 -9.76
C GLY A 191 -11.00 3.19 -8.65
N ALA A 192 -12.06 2.51 -8.24
CA ALA A 192 -12.90 2.94 -7.13
C ALA A 192 -12.16 2.83 -5.79
N GLY A 193 -12.25 3.85 -4.94
CA GLY A 193 -11.58 3.91 -3.65
C GLY A 193 -10.05 3.79 -3.81
N ARG A 194 -9.49 2.77 -3.17
CA ARG A 194 -8.04 2.50 -3.19
C ARG A 194 -7.58 1.62 -4.34
N THR A 195 -8.47 1.04 -5.13
CA THR A 195 -8.07 0.10 -6.19
C THR A 195 -7.25 0.79 -7.27
N VAL A 196 -6.34 0.03 -7.86
CA VAL A 196 -5.54 0.45 -9.02
C VAL A 196 -5.72 -0.61 -10.11
N ASP A 197 -6.08 -0.18 -11.30
CA ASP A 197 -6.22 -1.05 -12.46
C ASP A 197 -4.97 -0.95 -13.33
N VAL A 198 -4.49 -2.09 -13.82
CA VAL A 198 -3.48 -2.15 -14.88
C VAL A 198 -4.19 -1.97 -16.21
N THR A 199 -3.82 -0.96 -16.98
CA THR A 199 -4.42 -0.69 -18.30
C THR A 199 -3.93 -1.70 -19.35
N PRO A 200 -4.56 -1.77 -20.55
CA PRO A 200 -4.02 -2.57 -21.66
C PRO A 200 -2.57 -2.21 -22.01
N ARG A 201 -2.21 -0.92 -21.94
CA ARG A 201 -0.81 -0.48 -22.11
C ARG A 201 0.10 -1.05 -21.02
N GLY A 202 -0.34 -0.99 -19.76
CA GLY A 202 0.40 -1.56 -18.64
C GLY A 202 0.53 -3.09 -18.72
N GLN A 203 -0.47 -3.78 -19.23
CA GLN A 203 -0.40 -5.24 -19.44
C GLN A 203 0.71 -5.62 -20.42
N VAL A 204 0.91 -4.83 -21.46
CA VAL A 204 1.95 -5.08 -22.47
C VAL A 204 3.32 -4.56 -22.04
N ALA A 205 3.39 -3.37 -21.43
CA ALA A 205 4.66 -2.71 -21.14
C ALA A 205 5.19 -2.97 -19.74
N LEU A 206 4.34 -2.97 -18.69
CA LEU A 206 4.76 -3.09 -17.30
C LEU A 206 4.82 -4.55 -16.83
N LEU A 207 3.73 -5.32 -16.97
CA LEU A 207 3.64 -6.66 -16.39
C LEU A 207 4.74 -7.63 -16.85
N PRO A 208 5.14 -7.68 -18.14
CA PRO A 208 6.20 -8.59 -18.58
C PRO A 208 7.58 -8.26 -18.01
N ARG A 209 7.78 -7.04 -17.53
CA ARG A 209 9.03 -6.60 -16.91
C ARG A 209 9.15 -6.95 -15.44
N LEU A 210 8.04 -7.27 -14.79
CA LEU A 210 8.02 -7.68 -13.39
C LEU A 210 8.36 -9.16 -13.28
N ILE A 211 9.09 -9.51 -12.20
CA ILE A 211 9.31 -10.91 -11.87
C ILE A 211 7.95 -11.60 -11.68
N GLN A 212 7.86 -12.84 -12.18
CA GLN A 212 6.69 -13.68 -11.92
C GLN A 212 6.67 -14.05 -10.44
N ASP A 213 5.49 -14.16 -9.85
CA ASP A 213 5.38 -14.73 -8.50
C ASP A 213 6.09 -16.09 -8.52
N PHE A 214 7.10 -16.28 -7.69
CA PHE A 214 7.57 -17.61 -7.40
C PHE A 214 6.38 -18.36 -6.79
N ALA A 215 5.75 -19.24 -7.56
CA ALA A 215 4.87 -20.25 -7.02
C ALA A 215 5.69 -20.93 -5.90
N GLY A 216 5.20 -20.81 -4.65
CA GLY A 216 5.98 -21.21 -3.50
C GLY A 216 6.66 -22.55 -3.76
N THR A 217 7.96 -22.58 -3.63
CA THR A 217 8.68 -23.81 -3.37
C THR A 217 8.11 -24.32 -2.05
N ALA A 218 7.12 -25.22 -2.18
CA ALA A 218 6.70 -26.10 -1.12
C ALA A 218 7.99 -26.73 -0.58
N GLY A 219 8.17 -26.63 0.74
CA GLY A 219 9.37 -27.07 1.41
C GLY A 219 9.77 -28.47 0.99
N GLU A 220 10.96 -28.60 0.49
CA GLU A 220 11.69 -29.85 0.64
C GLU A 220 11.96 -30.00 2.14
N GLU A 221 11.04 -30.66 2.82
CA GLU A 221 11.32 -31.32 4.09
C GLU A 221 12.46 -32.32 3.84
N ARG A 222 13.67 -31.93 4.21
CA ARG A 222 14.75 -32.90 4.41
C ARG A 222 14.31 -33.77 5.58
N GLY A 223 13.78 -34.95 5.25
CA GLY A 223 13.58 -36.02 6.21
C GLY A 223 14.89 -36.32 6.94
N PRO A 224 14.83 -36.66 8.24
CA PRO A 224 16.02 -37.01 8.98
C PRO A 224 16.64 -38.30 8.40
N ALA A 225 17.93 -38.23 8.09
CA ALA A 225 18.71 -39.37 7.70
C ALA A 225 18.59 -40.46 8.79
N SER A 226 18.03 -41.59 8.42
CA SER A 226 18.06 -42.81 9.24
C SER A 226 19.51 -43.28 9.37
N GLY A 227 20.11 -42.98 10.50
CA GLY A 227 21.37 -43.60 10.91
C GLY A 227 21.14 -45.08 11.18
N SER A 228 21.69 -45.88 10.34
CA SER A 228 21.93 -47.31 10.64
C SER A 228 23.02 -47.39 11.68
N GLU A 229 22.71 -47.81 12.89
CA GLU A 229 23.70 -48.36 13.82
C GLU A 229 23.55 -49.89 13.81
N ASP A 230 24.55 -50.50 13.21
CA ASP A 230 24.94 -51.88 13.41
C ASP A 230 25.69 -52.00 14.75
N ARG A 231 25.16 -52.76 15.71
CA ARG A 231 25.77 -53.76 16.60
C ARG A 231 24.96 -53.98 17.89
#